data_aacd2f0292cd9e320280bda95a175789
#
_entry.id   aacd2f0292cd9e320280bda95a175789
#
_cell.length_a   1.000
_cell.length_b   1.000
_cell.length_c   1.000
_cell.angle_alpha   90.00
_cell.angle_beta   90.00
_cell.angle_gamma   90.00
#
_symmetry.space_group_name_H-M   'P 1'
#
loop_
_entity.id
_entity.type
_entity.pdbx_description
1 polymer ?
#
loop_
_entity_poly.entity_id
_entity_poly.type
_entity_poly.pdbx_seq_one_letter_code
_entity_poly.pdbx_strand_id
1 'polypeptide(L)'
;MSYWRPSGSSLSSANVSTLGSRGEGSDSSTNIKEVLYNNRGSHLPLSHQRQQLPIAQLKREILYCVETFQTTILIGETGCGKSTQIPQFLYEAGWAAGDRCIVCTQPRRIAAMAVAARTASEMGCTLGEDVGYAIRFDSKCNSNTSIKYCTDGLLLRETMQDPLLSKYSVIIVDEAHERSL
;
A
#
# COMPACT_ATOMS: atom_id res chain seq x y z
N MET A 1 1.19 15.78 -19.29
CA MET A 1 1.66 14.99 -18.15
C MET A 1 2.55 15.89 -17.31
N SER A 2 2.09 16.33 -16.16
CA SER A 2 2.89 17.14 -15.25
C SER A 2 3.52 16.21 -14.20
N TYR A 3 4.85 16.20 -14.12
CA TYR A 3 5.58 15.46 -13.10
C TYR A 3 5.77 16.38 -11.89
N TRP A 4 5.23 15.98 -10.74
CA TRP A 4 5.51 16.64 -9.49
C TRP A 4 6.62 15.89 -8.74
N ARG A 5 7.69 16.63 -8.33
CA ARG A 5 8.73 16.14 -7.43
C ARG A 5 8.67 16.95 -6.13
N PRO A 6 8.68 16.31 -4.96
CA PRO A 6 8.86 17.03 -3.70
C PRO A 6 10.20 17.77 -3.71
N SER A 7 10.19 19.05 -3.41
CA SER A 7 11.41 19.83 -3.20
C SER A 7 12.17 19.30 -1.98
N GLY A 8 13.43 18.92 -2.20
CA GLY A 8 14.26 18.13 -1.34
C GLY A 8 14.41 18.60 0.10
N SER A 9 14.41 17.64 0.98
CA SER A 9 15.17 17.66 2.21
C SER A 9 16.48 16.92 1.96
N SER A 10 17.59 17.67 2.01
CA SER A 10 18.95 17.13 2.00
C SER A 10 19.14 16.20 3.19
N LEU A 11 19.30 14.91 2.94
CA LEU A 11 19.76 13.96 3.94
C LEU A 11 21.23 14.22 4.24
N SER A 12 21.51 14.74 5.43
CA SER A 12 22.84 14.83 5.99
C SER A 12 23.40 13.42 6.19
N SER A 13 24.56 13.18 5.62
CA SER A 13 25.38 11.99 5.81
C SER A 13 25.71 11.78 7.28
N ALA A 14 25.15 10.73 7.89
CA ALA A 14 25.55 10.25 9.20
C ALA A 14 26.69 9.24 9.04
N ASN A 15 27.80 9.55 9.71
CA ASN A 15 29.06 8.83 9.75
C ASN A 15 28.93 7.35 10.09
N VAL A 16 29.50 6.50 9.24
CA VAL A 16 29.86 5.13 9.56
C VAL A 16 31.18 5.16 10.33
N SER A 17 31.14 4.88 11.62
CA SER A 17 32.34 4.57 12.41
C SER A 17 32.57 3.08 12.42
N THR A 18 33.62 2.68 11.70
CA THR A 18 34.22 1.36 11.74
C THR A 18 34.93 1.17 13.07
N LEU A 19 34.59 0.13 13.82
CA LEU A 19 35.45 -0.40 14.89
C LEU A 19 35.63 -1.90 14.67
N GLY A 20 36.90 -2.26 14.55
CA GLY A 20 37.37 -3.58 14.22
C GLY A 20 37.58 -4.50 15.40
N SER A 21 37.53 -5.76 15.04
CA SER A 21 38.37 -6.90 15.34
C SER A 21 38.36 -7.59 16.70
N ARG A 22 38.21 -8.91 16.55
CA ARG A 22 38.76 -10.08 17.27
C ARG A 22 37.88 -10.80 18.27
N GLY A 23 37.69 -12.09 17.99
CA GLY A 23 37.34 -13.15 18.93
C GLY A 23 36.71 -14.37 18.27
N GLU A 24 37.50 -15.42 18.11
CA GLU A 24 37.13 -16.73 17.59
C GLU A 24 36.11 -17.45 18.50
N GLY A 25 35.30 -18.36 17.90
CA GLY A 25 34.64 -19.44 18.64
C GLY A 25 33.24 -19.78 18.18
N SER A 26 33.12 -20.77 17.30
CA SER A 26 32.06 -21.78 17.16
C SER A 26 30.70 -21.55 17.81
N ASP A 27 29.65 -21.42 17.00
CA ASP A 27 28.53 -22.35 16.89
C ASP A 27 27.50 -21.85 15.86
N SER A 28 27.36 -22.62 14.80
CA SER A 28 26.45 -22.39 13.70
C SER A 28 25.04 -22.90 14.05
N SER A 29 24.30 -22.12 14.77
CA SER A 29 22.82 -22.18 14.83
C SER A 29 22.24 -20.83 15.17
N THR A 30 22.66 -19.82 14.42
CA THR A 30 22.13 -18.46 14.58
C THR A 30 20.69 -18.43 14.09
N ASN A 31 19.82 -18.31 15.05
CA ASN A 31 18.40 -18.04 14.98
C ASN A 31 18.05 -17.05 13.86
N ILE A 32 17.58 -17.54 12.73
CA ILE A 32 16.94 -16.76 11.66
C ILE A 32 15.72 -15.98 12.21
N LYS A 33 15.23 -16.34 13.39
CA LYS A 33 14.14 -15.63 14.06
C LYS A 33 14.55 -14.27 14.66
N GLU A 34 15.80 -14.04 15.01
CA GLU A 34 16.22 -12.77 15.62
C GLU A 34 16.49 -11.66 14.61
N VAL A 35 16.83 -11.97 13.37
CA VAL A 35 17.09 -10.97 12.32
C VAL A 35 15.79 -10.34 11.79
N LEU A 36 14.65 -11.01 11.98
CA LEU A 36 13.35 -10.53 11.50
C LEU A 36 12.61 -9.59 12.48
N TYR A 37 13.10 -9.39 13.70
CA TYR A 37 12.35 -8.68 14.75
C TYR A 37 13.00 -7.44 15.36
N ASN A 38 14.02 -6.86 14.75
CA ASN A 38 14.50 -5.54 15.17
C ASN A 38 13.65 -4.40 14.55
N ASN A 39 12.34 -4.58 14.54
CA ASN A 39 11.40 -3.52 14.17
C ASN A 39 11.09 -2.71 15.44
N ARG A 40 11.80 -1.62 15.65
CA ARG A 40 11.62 -0.68 16.77
C ARG A 40 10.20 -0.08 16.87
N GLY A 41 9.30 -0.46 15.96
CA GLY A 41 7.90 -0.03 15.92
C GLY A 41 6.88 -1.06 16.38
N SER A 42 7.26 -2.30 16.75
CA SER A 42 6.33 -3.40 17.03
C SER A 42 5.47 -3.22 18.29
N HIS A 43 5.78 -2.26 19.15
CA HIS A 43 5.03 -1.95 20.36
C HIS A 43 4.07 -0.76 20.22
N LEU A 44 4.11 -0.03 19.11
CA LEU A 44 3.23 1.11 18.88
C LEU A 44 1.88 0.65 18.30
N PRO A 45 0.77 1.28 18.67
CA PRO A 45 -0.52 1.07 18.02
C PRO A 45 -0.42 1.28 16.51
N LEU A 46 -1.16 0.52 15.73
CA LEU A 46 -1.14 0.59 14.25
C LEU A 46 -1.39 2.01 13.73
N SER A 47 -2.23 2.78 14.40
CA SER A 47 -2.49 4.19 14.07
C SER A 47 -1.23 5.06 14.16
N HIS A 48 -0.38 4.84 15.17
CA HIS A 48 0.90 5.54 15.29
C HIS A 48 1.91 5.08 14.23
N GLN A 49 1.95 3.77 13.94
CA GLN A 49 2.81 3.25 12.87
C GLN A 49 2.47 3.88 11.53
N ARG A 50 1.18 4.04 11.20
CA ARG A 50 0.71 4.70 9.97
C ARG A 50 1.21 6.14 9.85
N GLN A 51 1.16 6.91 10.95
CA GLN A 51 1.59 8.31 10.98
C GLN A 51 3.11 8.48 10.78
N GLN A 52 3.90 7.45 11.11
CA GLN A 52 5.35 7.47 10.95
C GLN A 52 5.81 7.09 9.54
N LEU A 53 4.90 6.58 8.68
CA LEU A 53 5.24 6.25 7.30
C LEU A 53 5.59 7.52 6.51
N PRO A 54 6.63 7.49 5.67
CA PRO A 54 7.02 8.66 4.87
C PRO A 54 5.87 9.27 4.05
N ILE A 55 4.98 8.43 3.53
CA ILE A 55 3.84 8.88 2.72
C ILE A 55 2.78 9.65 3.53
N ALA A 56 2.73 9.48 4.85
CA ALA A 56 1.75 10.15 5.70
C ALA A 56 1.90 11.67 5.67
N GLN A 57 3.12 12.16 5.50
CA GLN A 57 3.41 13.59 5.40
C GLN A 57 2.88 14.23 4.12
N LEU A 58 2.67 13.41 3.07
CA LEU A 58 2.24 13.85 1.74
C LEU A 58 0.75 13.62 1.50
N LYS A 59 -0.03 13.29 2.55
CA LYS A 59 -1.46 12.96 2.42
C LYS A 59 -2.25 14.07 1.70
N ARG A 60 -2.03 15.33 2.07
CA ARG A 60 -2.76 16.49 1.50
C ARG A 60 -2.44 16.69 0.02
N GLU A 61 -1.17 16.60 -0.32
CA GLU A 61 -0.69 16.76 -1.69
C GLU A 61 -1.20 15.65 -2.59
N ILE A 62 -1.20 14.41 -2.09
CA ILE A 62 -1.75 13.24 -2.83
C ILE A 62 -3.25 13.44 -3.09
N LEU A 63 -4.03 13.79 -2.07
CA LEU A 63 -5.46 14.03 -2.22
C LEU A 63 -5.75 15.18 -3.19
N TYR A 64 -5.00 16.28 -3.09
CA TYR A 64 -5.12 17.41 -4.02
C TYR A 64 -4.82 17.00 -5.46
N CYS A 65 -3.77 16.20 -5.69
CA CYS A 65 -3.44 15.70 -7.02
C CYS A 65 -4.54 14.80 -7.61
N VAL A 66 -5.08 13.89 -6.80
CA VAL A 66 -6.15 12.98 -7.26
C VAL A 66 -7.45 13.74 -7.53
N GLU A 67 -7.76 14.78 -6.75
CA GLU A 67 -8.94 15.63 -6.97
C GLU A 67 -8.81 16.50 -8.22
N THR A 68 -7.60 17.02 -8.48
CA THR A 68 -7.36 17.98 -9.56
C THR A 68 -7.11 17.33 -10.90
N PHE A 69 -6.44 16.18 -10.91
CA PHE A 69 -5.97 15.53 -12.15
C PHE A 69 -6.64 14.18 -12.36
N GLN A 70 -7.10 13.94 -13.59
CA GLN A 70 -7.68 12.65 -13.99
C GLN A 70 -6.71 11.48 -13.83
N THR A 71 -5.41 11.72 -13.96
CA THR A 71 -4.36 10.72 -13.81
C THR A 71 -3.20 11.29 -13.01
N THR A 72 -2.83 10.61 -11.95
CA THR A 72 -1.73 10.99 -11.07
C THR A 72 -0.72 9.85 -10.99
N ILE A 73 0.56 10.15 -11.20
CA ILE A 73 1.65 9.18 -11.06
C ILE A 73 2.41 9.49 -9.77
N LEU A 74 2.43 8.53 -8.86
CA LEU A 74 3.13 8.62 -7.58
C LEU A 74 4.38 7.73 -7.61
N ILE A 75 5.53 8.35 -7.44
CA ILE A 75 6.83 7.66 -7.38
C ILE A 75 7.38 7.76 -5.97
N GLY A 76 7.76 6.64 -5.39
CA GLY A 76 8.33 6.60 -4.05
C GLY A 76 8.98 5.26 -3.76
N GLU A 77 9.86 5.24 -2.76
CA GLU A 77 10.60 4.04 -2.35
C GLU A 77 9.68 2.90 -1.90
N THR A 78 10.17 1.67 -2.04
CA THR A 78 9.49 0.49 -1.50
C THR A 78 9.40 0.61 0.03
N GLY A 79 8.25 0.25 0.60
CA GLY A 79 8.03 0.32 2.04
C GLY A 79 7.62 1.70 2.58
N CYS A 80 7.54 2.75 1.75
CA CYS A 80 7.07 4.07 2.22
C CYS A 80 5.55 4.13 2.51
N GLY A 81 4.81 3.04 2.23
CA GLY A 81 3.40 2.89 2.56
C GLY A 81 2.41 3.15 1.43
N LYS A 82 2.83 3.28 0.17
CA LYS A 82 1.93 3.57 -0.97
C LYS A 82 0.73 2.63 -1.03
N SER A 83 0.99 1.34 -1.12
CA SER A 83 -0.03 0.30 -1.33
C SER A 83 -1.08 0.24 -0.21
N THR A 84 -0.68 0.52 1.03
CA THR A 84 -1.59 0.48 2.18
C THR A 84 -2.25 1.82 2.46
N GLN A 85 -1.50 2.94 2.39
CA GLN A 85 -2.00 4.22 2.87
C GLN A 85 -2.81 5.00 1.83
N ILE A 86 -2.45 4.96 0.54
CA ILE A 86 -3.18 5.73 -0.48
C ILE A 86 -4.66 5.36 -0.54
N PRO A 87 -5.04 4.05 -0.59
CA PRO A 87 -6.46 3.68 -0.55
C PRO A 87 -7.17 4.16 0.71
N GLN A 88 -6.49 4.13 1.87
CA GLN A 88 -7.05 4.62 3.12
C GLN A 88 -7.23 6.14 3.13
N PHE A 89 -6.29 6.92 2.58
CA PHE A 89 -6.42 8.37 2.46
C PHE A 89 -7.63 8.76 1.62
N LEU A 90 -7.82 8.06 0.51
CA LEU A 90 -8.98 8.27 -0.38
C LEU A 90 -10.30 7.87 0.31
N TYR A 91 -10.31 6.75 1.03
CA TYR A 91 -11.46 6.33 1.82
C TYR A 91 -11.82 7.37 2.88
N GLU A 92 -10.83 7.82 3.67
CA GLU A 92 -11.00 8.87 4.69
C GLU A 92 -11.45 10.22 4.10
N ALA A 93 -11.12 10.50 2.84
CA ALA A 93 -11.56 11.69 2.11
C ALA A 93 -12.95 11.53 1.46
N GLY A 94 -13.62 10.37 1.62
CA GLY A 94 -14.99 10.14 1.15
C GLY A 94 -15.10 9.65 -0.30
N TRP A 95 -14.01 9.22 -0.93
CA TRP A 95 -14.04 8.73 -2.31
C TRP A 95 -14.81 7.42 -2.50
N ALA A 96 -15.09 6.69 -1.42
CA ALA A 96 -15.92 5.49 -1.42
C ALA A 96 -17.36 5.75 -0.98
N ALA A 97 -17.82 7.01 -0.98
CA ALA A 97 -19.17 7.35 -0.58
C ALA A 97 -20.21 6.87 -1.61
N GLY A 98 -21.39 6.47 -1.12
CA GLY A 98 -22.42 5.83 -1.93
C GLY A 98 -22.01 4.40 -2.31
N ASP A 99 -22.52 3.89 -3.41
CA ASP A 99 -22.24 2.53 -3.89
C ASP A 99 -20.90 2.43 -4.67
N ARG A 100 -19.93 3.30 -4.37
CA ARG A 100 -18.65 3.34 -5.06
C ARG A 100 -17.56 2.67 -4.24
N CYS A 101 -16.57 2.12 -4.95
CA CYS A 101 -15.45 1.42 -4.36
C CYS A 101 -14.13 2.00 -4.90
N ILE A 102 -13.09 1.97 -4.08
CA ILE A 102 -11.71 2.26 -4.47
C ILE A 102 -11.06 0.92 -4.80
N VAL A 103 -10.53 0.76 -6.01
CA VAL A 103 -9.82 -0.48 -6.38
C VAL A 103 -8.32 -0.23 -6.45
N CYS A 104 -7.54 -1.17 -5.90
CA CYS A 104 -6.08 -1.17 -5.97
C CYS A 104 -5.60 -2.50 -6.56
N THR A 105 -4.90 -2.45 -7.70
CA THR A 105 -4.37 -3.67 -8.30
C THR A 105 -3.01 -4.05 -7.74
N GLN A 106 -2.75 -5.34 -7.76
CA GLN A 106 -1.47 -5.94 -7.39
C GLN A 106 -1.08 -7.00 -8.42
N PRO A 107 0.17 -7.07 -8.87
CA PRO A 107 0.57 -8.06 -9.87
C PRO A 107 0.47 -9.50 -9.34
N ARG A 108 0.63 -9.71 -8.04
CA ARG A 108 0.68 -11.03 -7.42
C ARG A 108 -0.50 -11.27 -6.49
N ARG A 109 -1.10 -12.46 -6.58
CA ARG A 109 -2.26 -12.85 -5.75
C ARG A 109 -1.97 -12.75 -4.26
N ILE A 110 -0.82 -13.25 -3.81
CA ILE A 110 -0.42 -13.23 -2.41
C ILE A 110 -0.25 -11.79 -1.92
N ALA A 111 0.29 -10.89 -2.76
CA ALA A 111 0.41 -9.48 -2.43
C ALA A 111 -0.97 -8.82 -2.23
N ALA A 112 -1.92 -9.05 -3.14
CA ALA A 112 -3.28 -8.52 -3.01
C ALA A 112 -3.94 -8.95 -1.69
N MET A 113 -3.83 -10.22 -1.32
CA MET A 113 -4.37 -10.74 -0.06
C MET A 113 -3.68 -10.15 1.16
N ALA A 114 -2.33 -10.09 1.15
CA ALA A 114 -1.54 -9.60 2.28
C ALA A 114 -1.76 -8.11 2.53
N VAL A 115 -1.78 -7.30 1.45
CA VAL A 115 -2.02 -5.85 1.56
C VAL A 115 -3.45 -5.57 2.02
N ALA A 116 -4.45 -6.31 1.51
CA ALA A 116 -5.83 -6.20 1.97
C ALA A 116 -5.96 -6.52 3.47
N ALA A 117 -5.37 -7.64 3.92
CA ALA A 117 -5.39 -8.03 5.33
C ALA A 117 -4.69 -7.00 6.23
N ARG A 118 -3.56 -6.46 5.77
CA ARG A 118 -2.84 -5.40 6.49
C ARG A 118 -3.68 -4.12 6.58
N THR A 119 -4.28 -3.70 5.49
CA THR A 119 -5.13 -2.49 5.43
C THR A 119 -6.36 -2.66 6.33
N ALA A 120 -7.03 -3.82 6.30
CA ALA A 120 -8.15 -4.11 7.20
C ALA A 120 -7.74 -4.02 8.67
N SER A 121 -6.59 -4.58 9.04
CA SER A 121 -6.05 -4.50 10.40
C SER A 121 -5.73 -3.06 10.80
N GLU A 122 -5.20 -2.23 9.91
CA GLU A 122 -4.90 -0.82 10.16
C GLU A 122 -6.17 0.04 10.32
N MET A 123 -7.24 -0.31 9.60
CA MET A 123 -8.55 0.34 9.70
C MET A 123 -9.40 -0.20 10.86
N GLY A 124 -8.99 -1.31 11.48
CA GLY A 124 -9.73 -1.94 12.57
C GLY A 124 -11.02 -2.63 12.13
N CYS A 125 -11.13 -3.02 10.85
CA CYS A 125 -12.28 -3.73 10.30
C CYS A 125 -11.95 -5.19 9.98
N THR A 126 -13.00 -6.00 9.82
CA THR A 126 -12.85 -7.40 9.39
C THR A 126 -12.59 -7.46 7.89
N LEU A 127 -11.62 -8.30 7.48
CA LEU A 127 -11.35 -8.52 6.07
C LEU A 127 -12.55 -9.13 5.34
N GLY A 128 -13.05 -8.44 4.33
CA GLY A 128 -14.28 -8.76 3.59
C GLY A 128 -15.43 -7.80 3.89
N GLU A 129 -15.27 -6.90 4.86
CA GLU A 129 -16.20 -5.80 5.15
C GLU A 129 -15.79 -4.55 4.35
N ASP A 130 -15.34 -3.48 5.03
CA ASP A 130 -14.91 -2.24 4.37
C ASP A 130 -13.70 -2.46 3.45
N VAL A 131 -12.81 -3.37 3.82
CA VAL A 131 -11.64 -3.75 3.04
C VAL A 131 -11.74 -5.21 2.63
N GLY A 132 -11.58 -5.46 1.33
CA GLY A 132 -11.61 -6.80 0.80
C GLY A 132 -10.60 -7.05 -0.30
N TYR A 133 -10.53 -8.29 -0.77
CA TYR A 133 -9.74 -8.65 -1.94
C TYR A 133 -10.53 -9.56 -2.89
N ALA A 134 -10.13 -9.52 -4.16
CA ALA A 134 -10.61 -10.45 -5.17
C ALA A 134 -9.44 -10.90 -6.05
N ILE A 135 -9.27 -12.20 -6.13
CA ILE A 135 -8.26 -12.85 -6.98
C ILE A 135 -8.92 -13.98 -7.76
N ARG A 136 -8.19 -14.59 -8.69
CA ARG A 136 -8.74 -15.73 -9.44
C ARG A 136 -9.05 -16.90 -8.48
N PHE A 137 -10.32 -17.33 -8.44
CA PHE A 137 -10.87 -18.41 -7.65
C PHE A 137 -11.02 -18.15 -6.13
N ASP A 138 -10.71 -16.95 -5.64
CA ASP A 138 -10.92 -16.59 -4.25
C ASP A 138 -11.28 -15.10 -4.13
N SER A 139 -12.26 -14.80 -3.29
CA SER A 139 -12.71 -13.44 -3.05
C SER A 139 -13.27 -13.31 -1.64
N LYS A 140 -12.83 -12.24 -0.96
CA LYS A 140 -13.42 -11.77 0.29
C LYS A 140 -13.82 -10.31 0.12
N CYS A 141 -14.96 -10.10 -0.52
CA CYS A 141 -15.60 -8.81 -0.69
C CYS A 141 -17.11 -9.00 -0.55
N ASN A 142 -17.79 -7.97 -0.09
CA ASN A 142 -19.25 -7.88 -0.07
C ASN A 142 -19.70 -6.63 -0.87
N SER A 143 -21.02 -6.37 -0.91
CA SER A 143 -21.61 -5.21 -1.59
C SER A 143 -21.13 -3.87 -1.00
N ASN A 144 -20.74 -3.85 0.27
CA ASN A 144 -20.39 -2.64 1.00
C ASN A 144 -18.86 -2.42 1.06
N THR A 145 -18.08 -3.29 0.40
CA THR A 145 -16.61 -3.15 0.39
C THR A 145 -16.19 -1.87 -0.28
N SER A 146 -15.59 -0.98 0.49
CA SER A 146 -15.14 0.36 0.10
C SER A 146 -13.76 0.38 -0.54
N ILE A 147 -12.86 -0.53 -0.09
CA ILE A 147 -11.51 -0.68 -0.63
C ILE A 147 -11.35 -2.14 -1.09
N LYS A 148 -11.11 -2.32 -2.37
CA LYS A 148 -10.92 -3.65 -2.98
C LYS A 148 -9.52 -3.78 -3.54
N TYR A 149 -8.80 -4.78 -3.06
CA TYR A 149 -7.54 -5.19 -3.67
C TYR A 149 -7.78 -6.33 -4.65
N CYS A 150 -7.21 -6.25 -5.84
CA CYS A 150 -7.38 -7.31 -6.83
C CYS A 150 -6.10 -7.52 -7.64
N THR A 151 -6.06 -8.61 -8.41
CA THR A 151 -4.98 -8.78 -9.39
C THR A 151 -5.30 -8.02 -10.68
N ASP A 152 -4.25 -7.57 -11.39
CA ASP A 152 -4.36 -6.84 -12.65
C ASP A 152 -5.24 -7.58 -13.67
N GLY A 153 -5.02 -8.88 -13.83
CA GLY A 153 -5.82 -9.70 -14.73
C GLY A 153 -7.31 -9.82 -14.35
N LEU A 154 -7.65 -9.63 -13.06
CA LEU A 154 -9.05 -9.58 -12.66
C LEU A 154 -9.68 -8.23 -13.03
N LEU A 155 -8.98 -7.12 -12.81
CA LEU A 155 -9.47 -5.81 -13.22
C LEU A 155 -9.67 -5.75 -14.73
N LEU A 156 -8.70 -6.29 -15.50
CA LEU A 156 -8.83 -6.38 -16.96
C LEU A 156 -10.05 -7.20 -17.40
N ARG A 157 -10.40 -8.28 -16.69
CA ARG A 157 -11.64 -9.03 -16.97
C ARG A 157 -12.89 -8.20 -16.65
N GLU A 158 -12.86 -7.40 -15.60
CA GLU A 158 -13.97 -6.51 -15.25
C GLU A 158 -14.18 -5.43 -16.31
N THR A 159 -13.12 -4.90 -16.94
CA THR A 159 -13.25 -3.96 -18.07
C THR A 159 -13.92 -4.57 -19.29
N MET A 160 -13.84 -5.88 -19.49
CA MET A 160 -14.57 -6.55 -20.58
C MET A 160 -16.08 -6.59 -20.35
N GLN A 161 -16.53 -6.53 -19.08
CA GLN A 161 -17.96 -6.53 -18.73
C GLN A 161 -18.49 -5.11 -18.54
N ASP A 162 -17.71 -4.25 -17.93
CA ASP A 162 -17.99 -2.82 -17.73
C ASP A 162 -16.75 -2.00 -18.16
N PRO A 163 -16.70 -1.56 -19.45
CA PRO A 163 -15.57 -0.80 -19.96
C PRO A 163 -15.29 0.52 -19.23
N LEU A 164 -16.30 1.09 -18.58
CA LEU A 164 -16.16 2.34 -17.82
C LEU A 164 -15.77 2.09 -16.38
N LEU A 165 -15.80 0.84 -15.90
CA LEU A 165 -15.53 0.48 -14.51
C LEU A 165 -16.33 1.35 -13.53
N SER A 166 -17.61 1.57 -13.85
CA SER A 166 -18.50 2.60 -13.27
C SER A 166 -18.70 2.47 -11.76
N LYS A 167 -18.47 1.28 -11.20
CA LYS A 167 -18.52 0.99 -9.76
C LYS A 167 -17.31 1.54 -8.99
N TYR A 168 -16.22 1.91 -9.67
CA TYR A 168 -15.02 2.42 -9.02
C TYR A 168 -14.94 3.94 -9.11
N SER A 169 -14.71 4.60 -7.98
CA SER A 169 -14.43 6.03 -7.94
C SER A 169 -12.98 6.35 -8.26
N VAL A 170 -12.07 5.48 -7.82
CA VAL A 170 -10.64 5.59 -8.07
C VAL A 170 -10.07 4.22 -8.38
N ILE A 171 -9.20 4.17 -9.37
CA ILE A 171 -8.45 2.98 -9.75
C ILE A 171 -6.97 3.25 -9.49
N ILE A 172 -6.36 2.46 -8.63
CA ILE A 172 -4.94 2.51 -8.29
C ILE A 172 -4.26 1.32 -8.94
N VAL A 173 -3.33 1.59 -9.84
CA VAL A 173 -2.46 0.57 -10.43
C VAL A 173 -1.14 0.59 -9.66
N ASP A 174 -0.99 -0.35 -8.74
CA ASP A 174 0.25 -0.49 -7.96
C ASP A 174 1.29 -1.30 -8.73
N GLU A 175 2.58 -1.08 -8.40
CA GLU A 175 3.71 -1.75 -9.06
C GLU A 175 3.66 -1.65 -10.61
N ALA A 176 3.19 -0.51 -11.14
CA ALA A 176 2.99 -0.28 -12.58
C ALA A 176 4.26 -0.52 -13.44
N HIS A 177 5.43 -0.55 -12.81
CA HIS A 177 6.70 -0.88 -13.47
C HIS A 177 6.82 -2.36 -13.86
N GLU A 178 6.06 -3.28 -13.25
CA GLU A 178 6.03 -4.70 -13.65
C GLU A 178 5.30 -4.91 -15.01
N ARG A 179 4.57 -3.88 -15.50
CA ARG A 179 3.87 -3.90 -16.82
C ARG A 179 2.99 -5.12 -17.01
N SER A 180 2.26 -5.53 -16.00
CA SER A 180 1.37 -6.68 -16.00
C SER A 180 -0.02 -6.39 -16.61
N LEU A 181 -0.34 -5.12 -16.86
CA LEU A 181 -1.53 -4.61 -17.56
C LEU A 181 -1.19 -4.19 -18.98
#